data_1d65616db664bc1cb21720295f698884
#
_entry.id   1d65616db664bc1cb21720295f698884
#
_cell.length_a   1.000
_cell.length_b   1.000
_cell.length_c   1.000
_cell.angle_alpha   90.00
_cell.angle_beta   90.00
_cell.angle_gamma   90.00
#
_symmetry.space_group_name_H-M   'P 1'
#
loop_
_entity.id
_entity.type
_entity.pdbx_description
1 polymer ?
#
loop_
_entity_poly.entity_id
_entity_poly.type
_entity_poly.pdbx_seq_one_letter_code
_entity_poly.pdbx_strand_id
1 'polypeptide(L)'
;MIAATLRQAALAAAARGDDAAAARGFAQAVATYPGDAALLNSAGNFHAGAGRAAEALALFDRALGIDPALGEAAINRAIVLTRLGRAAEAVADLTAREAALAGHPRYWTTRAAAENAAGNLRGAAASYDEQLRRDPRNRRALHGRARIALDRGDGSAIARYDAALAETPGDPWLLHGLAQALEAAGDRAAALELSRQLATQLPQWIDALELHATLRWAAGDRDDFCDHYAAAVPHHADGAAERSWAAMLAGVDAHAAAADILAQCRARIGPRDPLLLDEAVYRGEAGDDAGAEAIFAAGTPATPDWWIAAARQALRAGRPEQADTLLGQAIAVRDDDVMAWSLRDLAWRVLGDPRHDWLHGNPALIREASLDLSDTALTDASATLDLLHDRAAMPIGQSVKLGSQTRGGLFQRDESAIRVVAQAVERALGAYRESLPAADPTHPLLRARVRPWRIAGSWSIRLSGEGRHAPHVHPQGLLSSAAYFEVPGGEAGMLELGRPPANLRLDLAPLRTVVPRVGHCVLFPSTLFHGTRPIASGKRMTIAFDVASR
;
A
#
# COMPACT_ATOMS: atom_id res chain seq x y z
N MET A 1 42.85 0.93 -23.00
CA MET A 1 43.54 1.35 -21.74
C MET A 1 42.99 2.64 -21.13
N ILE A 2 42.86 3.74 -21.87
CA ILE A 2 42.45 5.06 -21.31
C ILE A 2 41.03 5.09 -20.77
N ALA A 3 40.04 4.48 -21.45
CA ALA A 3 38.66 4.40 -20.94
C ALA A 3 38.57 3.67 -19.59
N ALA A 4 39.28 2.56 -19.42
CA ALA A 4 39.35 1.82 -18.16
C ALA A 4 39.99 2.65 -17.02
N THR A 5 41.02 3.46 -17.35
CA THR A 5 41.69 4.33 -16.38
C THR A 5 40.74 5.46 -15.89
N LEU A 6 40.01 6.11 -16.81
CA LEU A 6 39.05 7.16 -16.47
C LEU A 6 37.88 6.57 -15.64
N ARG A 7 37.40 5.38 -16.01
CA ARG A 7 36.39 4.65 -15.22
C ARG A 7 36.86 4.36 -13.81
N GLN A 8 38.09 3.85 -13.64
CA GLN A 8 38.67 3.54 -12.34
C GLN A 8 38.86 4.80 -11.48
N ALA A 9 39.28 5.91 -12.09
CA ALA A 9 39.42 7.19 -11.38
C ALA A 9 38.05 7.69 -10.85
N ALA A 10 36.99 7.60 -11.66
CA ALA A 10 35.64 7.97 -11.26
C ALA A 10 35.09 7.05 -10.17
N LEU A 11 35.29 5.73 -10.28
CA LEU A 11 34.93 4.76 -9.24
C LEU A 11 35.67 5.00 -7.92
N ALA A 12 36.97 5.33 -7.98
CA ALA A 12 37.77 5.67 -6.81
C ALA A 12 37.29 6.96 -6.13
N ALA A 13 36.84 7.96 -6.88
CA ALA A 13 36.21 9.17 -6.33
C ALA A 13 34.88 8.84 -5.62
N ALA A 14 34.02 8.02 -6.24
CA ALA A 14 32.78 7.56 -5.63
C ALA A 14 33.03 6.76 -4.32
N ALA A 15 34.03 5.90 -4.33
CA ALA A 15 34.39 5.10 -3.14
C ALA A 15 34.90 5.97 -1.95
N ARG A 16 35.41 7.19 -2.23
CA ARG A 16 35.80 8.15 -1.19
C ARG A 16 34.65 9.07 -0.76
N GLY A 17 33.44 8.91 -1.32
CA GLY A 17 32.29 9.78 -1.07
C GLY A 17 32.35 11.14 -1.79
N ASP A 18 33.29 11.33 -2.76
CA ASP A 18 33.36 12.52 -3.59
C ASP A 18 32.46 12.36 -4.81
N ASP A 19 31.15 12.47 -4.57
CA ASP A 19 30.13 12.31 -5.61
C ASP A 19 30.26 13.34 -6.72
N ALA A 20 30.73 14.55 -6.41
CA ALA A 20 30.91 15.60 -7.40
C ALA A 20 32.07 15.28 -8.37
N ALA A 21 33.21 14.81 -7.84
CA ALA A 21 34.33 14.38 -8.67
C ALA A 21 33.98 13.12 -9.46
N ALA A 22 33.26 12.14 -8.86
CA ALA A 22 32.80 10.94 -9.53
C ALA A 22 31.87 11.28 -10.71
N ALA A 23 30.89 12.17 -10.50
CA ALA A 23 29.96 12.61 -11.55
C ALA A 23 30.69 13.26 -12.72
N ARG A 24 31.62 14.20 -12.44
CA ARG A 24 32.44 14.83 -13.48
C ARG A 24 33.32 13.82 -14.21
N GLY A 25 33.93 12.89 -13.48
CA GLY A 25 34.78 11.84 -14.05
C GLY A 25 33.99 10.91 -14.99
N PHE A 26 32.80 10.45 -14.58
CA PHE A 26 31.95 9.65 -15.44
C PHE A 26 31.43 10.43 -16.65
N ALA A 27 31.00 11.68 -16.47
CA ALA A 27 30.54 12.53 -17.58
C ALA A 27 31.63 12.71 -18.64
N GLN A 28 32.87 13.03 -18.23
CA GLN A 28 34.01 13.16 -19.11
C GLN A 28 34.35 11.84 -19.80
N ALA A 29 34.38 10.73 -19.08
CA ALA A 29 34.69 9.43 -19.61
C ALA A 29 33.64 8.99 -20.66
N VAL A 30 32.35 9.14 -20.40
CA VAL A 30 31.24 8.82 -21.30
C VAL A 30 31.23 9.71 -22.54
N ALA A 31 31.59 11.01 -22.39
CA ALA A 31 31.74 11.90 -23.54
C ALA A 31 32.92 11.51 -24.46
N THR A 32 34.01 11.04 -23.86
CA THR A 32 35.21 10.64 -24.59
C THR A 32 35.08 9.25 -25.25
N TYR A 33 34.36 8.35 -24.57
CA TYR A 33 34.19 6.95 -25.02
C TYR A 33 32.70 6.54 -25.02
N PRO A 34 31.85 7.16 -25.85
CA PRO A 34 30.41 6.95 -25.87
C PRO A 34 29.99 5.54 -26.29
N GLY A 35 30.88 4.78 -26.93
CA GLY A 35 30.67 3.40 -27.39
C GLY A 35 31.16 2.32 -26.42
N ASP A 36 31.63 2.66 -25.22
CA ASP A 36 32.09 1.67 -24.24
C ASP A 36 30.91 1.25 -23.32
N ALA A 37 30.30 0.09 -23.61
CA ALA A 37 29.16 -0.44 -22.87
C ALA A 37 29.47 -0.68 -21.38
N ALA A 38 30.69 -1.13 -21.03
CA ALA A 38 31.10 -1.38 -19.66
C ALA A 38 31.26 -0.07 -18.87
N LEU A 39 31.75 0.99 -19.49
CA LEU A 39 31.83 2.33 -18.93
C LEU A 39 30.42 2.89 -18.68
N LEU A 40 29.52 2.79 -19.67
CA LEU A 40 28.13 3.22 -19.54
C LEU A 40 27.41 2.49 -18.39
N ASN A 41 27.60 1.17 -18.27
CA ASN A 41 27.05 0.41 -17.13
C ASN A 41 27.62 0.89 -15.79
N SER A 42 28.92 1.20 -15.71
CA SER A 42 29.52 1.71 -14.46
C SER A 42 29.00 3.10 -14.09
N ALA A 43 28.85 4.00 -15.06
CA ALA A 43 28.23 5.30 -14.87
C ALA A 43 26.76 5.18 -14.45
N GLY A 44 26.00 4.26 -15.08
CA GLY A 44 24.63 3.94 -14.70
C GLY A 44 24.51 3.48 -13.24
N ASN A 45 25.40 2.61 -12.79
CA ASN A 45 25.43 2.16 -11.40
C ASN A 45 25.72 3.31 -10.43
N PHE A 46 26.64 4.21 -10.76
CA PHE A 46 26.91 5.40 -9.96
C PHE A 46 25.66 6.29 -9.84
N HIS A 47 24.99 6.59 -10.96
CA HIS A 47 23.75 7.37 -10.96
C HIS A 47 22.63 6.68 -10.17
N ALA A 48 22.48 5.36 -10.31
CA ALA A 48 21.49 4.59 -9.56
C ALA A 48 21.74 4.62 -8.04
N GLY A 49 23.00 4.55 -7.61
CA GLY A 49 23.42 4.68 -6.22
C GLY A 49 23.17 6.08 -5.65
N ALA A 50 23.32 7.12 -6.48
CA ALA A 50 23.07 8.52 -6.12
C ALA A 50 21.59 8.95 -6.24
N GLY A 51 20.65 7.99 -6.41
CA GLY A 51 19.21 8.27 -6.50
C GLY A 51 18.75 8.84 -7.86
N ARG A 52 19.63 8.99 -8.83
CA ARG A 52 19.33 9.52 -10.18
C ARG A 52 18.90 8.38 -11.12
N ALA A 53 17.71 7.83 -10.86
CA ALA A 53 17.24 6.61 -11.51
C ALA A 53 16.96 6.79 -13.03
N ALA A 54 16.47 7.96 -13.45
CA ALA A 54 16.20 8.23 -14.87
C ALA A 54 17.49 8.28 -15.70
N GLU A 55 18.53 8.96 -15.19
CA GLU A 55 19.84 9.04 -15.81
C GLU A 55 20.52 7.66 -15.87
N ALA A 56 20.38 6.89 -14.78
CA ALA A 56 20.89 5.52 -14.73
C ALA A 56 20.25 4.64 -15.80
N LEU A 57 18.93 4.71 -15.97
CA LEU A 57 18.19 3.95 -16.98
C LEU A 57 18.65 4.30 -18.38
N ALA A 58 18.79 5.58 -18.71
CA ALA A 58 19.28 6.02 -20.02
C ALA A 58 20.70 5.48 -20.34
N LEU A 59 21.57 5.39 -19.33
CA LEU A 59 22.91 4.85 -19.48
C LEU A 59 22.90 3.33 -19.70
N PHE A 60 22.04 2.58 -18.99
CA PHE A 60 21.88 1.15 -19.20
C PHE A 60 21.25 0.84 -20.56
N ASP A 61 20.27 1.63 -21.02
CA ASP A 61 19.66 1.50 -22.35
C ASP A 61 20.73 1.68 -23.45
N ARG A 62 21.59 2.69 -23.31
CA ARG A 62 22.71 2.91 -24.22
C ARG A 62 23.73 1.75 -24.17
N ALA A 63 24.07 1.26 -22.98
CA ALA A 63 25.00 0.14 -22.84
C ALA A 63 24.46 -1.12 -23.54
N LEU A 64 23.19 -1.43 -23.40
CA LEU A 64 22.52 -2.57 -24.03
C LEU A 64 22.30 -2.36 -25.54
N GLY A 65 22.19 -1.11 -26.01
CA GLY A 65 22.15 -0.78 -27.41
C GLY A 65 23.49 -1.05 -28.11
N ILE A 66 24.62 -0.95 -27.40
CA ILE A 66 25.96 -1.25 -27.88
C ILE A 66 26.29 -2.74 -27.73
N ASP A 67 26.04 -3.30 -26.57
CA ASP A 67 26.24 -4.71 -26.23
C ASP A 67 24.97 -5.32 -25.62
N PRO A 68 24.07 -5.89 -26.44
CA PRO A 68 22.85 -6.53 -25.97
C PRO A 68 23.10 -7.75 -25.06
N ALA A 69 24.32 -8.32 -25.09
CA ALA A 69 24.69 -9.47 -24.25
C ALA A 69 25.29 -9.08 -22.88
N LEU A 70 25.46 -7.78 -22.61
CA LEU A 70 26.00 -7.30 -21.33
C LEU A 70 25.02 -7.57 -20.19
N GLY A 71 25.08 -8.78 -19.62
CA GLY A 71 24.15 -9.26 -18.59
C GLY A 71 24.08 -8.38 -17.34
N GLU A 72 25.22 -7.81 -16.91
CA GLU A 72 25.26 -6.88 -15.78
C GLU A 72 24.40 -5.63 -16.05
N ALA A 73 24.44 -5.06 -17.24
CA ALA A 73 23.62 -3.91 -17.59
C ALA A 73 22.13 -4.26 -17.62
N ALA A 74 21.76 -5.43 -18.13
CA ALA A 74 20.37 -5.90 -18.13
C ALA A 74 19.82 -6.09 -16.70
N ILE A 75 20.60 -6.70 -15.81
CA ILE A 75 20.24 -6.87 -14.40
C ILE A 75 20.09 -5.51 -13.69
N ASN A 76 21.04 -4.60 -13.88
CA ASN A 76 21.01 -3.27 -13.27
C ASN A 76 19.85 -2.42 -13.81
N ARG A 77 19.57 -2.50 -15.11
CA ARG A 77 18.39 -1.88 -15.74
C ARG A 77 17.10 -2.37 -15.09
N ALA A 78 16.94 -3.68 -14.92
CA ALA A 78 15.75 -4.26 -14.29
C ALA A 78 15.56 -3.79 -12.83
N ILE A 79 16.66 -3.66 -12.06
CA ILE A 79 16.61 -3.11 -10.69
C ILE A 79 16.12 -1.66 -10.72
N VAL A 80 16.62 -0.82 -11.64
CA VAL A 80 16.22 0.58 -11.75
C VAL A 80 14.78 0.71 -12.23
N LEU A 81 14.35 -0.06 -13.22
CA LEU A 81 12.95 -0.11 -13.66
C LEU A 81 12.00 -0.46 -12.48
N THR A 82 12.38 -1.45 -11.68
CA THR A 82 11.59 -1.84 -10.49
C THR A 82 11.47 -0.69 -9.49
N ARG A 83 12.56 0.05 -9.22
CA ARG A 83 12.55 1.23 -8.35
C ARG A 83 11.70 2.38 -8.88
N LEU A 84 11.63 2.52 -10.20
CA LEU A 84 10.79 3.52 -10.89
C LEU A 84 9.31 3.13 -10.99
N GLY A 85 8.89 2.02 -10.36
CA GLY A 85 7.52 1.50 -10.47
C GLY A 85 7.20 0.80 -11.79
N ARG A 86 8.20 0.60 -12.67
CA ARG A 86 8.07 -0.06 -13.98
C ARG A 86 8.40 -1.56 -13.90
N ALA A 87 7.97 -2.20 -12.81
CA ALA A 87 8.32 -3.59 -12.52
C ALA A 87 7.84 -4.58 -13.59
N ALA A 88 6.67 -4.35 -14.20
CA ALA A 88 6.18 -5.20 -15.29
C ALA A 88 7.10 -5.21 -16.52
N GLU A 89 7.69 -4.06 -16.85
CA GLU A 89 8.68 -3.95 -17.93
C GLU A 89 9.97 -4.70 -17.57
N ALA A 90 10.43 -4.58 -16.32
CA ALA A 90 11.58 -5.33 -15.83
C ALA A 90 11.36 -6.84 -15.94
N VAL A 91 10.17 -7.34 -15.57
CA VAL A 91 9.81 -8.77 -15.68
C VAL A 91 9.82 -9.20 -17.15
N ALA A 92 9.22 -8.42 -18.04
CA ALA A 92 9.16 -8.75 -19.47
C ALA A 92 10.57 -8.82 -20.09
N ASP A 93 11.44 -7.85 -19.80
CA ASP A 93 12.81 -7.81 -20.30
C ASP A 93 13.65 -8.98 -19.77
N LEU A 94 13.58 -9.24 -18.45
CA LEU A 94 14.27 -10.38 -17.86
C LEU A 94 13.79 -11.71 -18.42
N THR A 95 12.48 -11.87 -18.63
CA THR A 95 11.90 -13.10 -19.22
C THR A 95 12.40 -13.32 -20.65
N ALA A 96 12.42 -12.27 -21.47
CA ALA A 96 12.94 -12.35 -22.85
C ALA A 96 14.42 -12.74 -22.90
N ARG A 97 15.19 -12.43 -21.84
CA ARG A 97 16.63 -12.71 -21.74
C ARG A 97 16.97 -13.95 -20.90
N GLU A 98 15.98 -14.73 -20.46
CA GLU A 98 16.18 -15.86 -19.56
C GLU A 98 17.27 -16.83 -20.07
N ALA A 99 17.21 -17.24 -21.34
CA ALA A 99 18.18 -18.17 -21.91
C ALA A 99 19.64 -17.69 -21.78
N ALA A 100 19.87 -16.39 -21.88
CA ALA A 100 21.20 -15.80 -21.75
C ALA A 100 21.60 -15.52 -20.30
N LEU A 101 20.65 -15.21 -19.42
CA LEU A 101 20.91 -14.68 -18.08
C LEU A 101 20.63 -15.67 -16.96
N ALA A 102 19.98 -16.81 -17.20
CA ALA A 102 19.61 -17.76 -16.15
C ALA A 102 20.82 -18.27 -15.33
N GLY A 103 22.02 -18.27 -15.91
CA GLY A 103 23.29 -18.59 -15.22
C GLY A 103 23.90 -17.42 -14.43
N HIS A 104 23.42 -16.22 -14.61
CA HIS A 104 23.95 -15.04 -13.92
C HIS A 104 23.58 -15.08 -12.41
N PRO A 105 24.52 -14.85 -11.47
CA PRO A 105 24.30 -15.04 -10.03
C PRO A 105 23.14 -14.23 -9.45
N ARG A 106 22.83 -13.06 -10.03
CA ARG A 106 21.77 -12.16 -9.56
C ARG A 106 20.45 -12.28 -10.35
N TYR A 107 20.40 -13.09 -11.42
CA TYR A 107 19.25 -13.11 -12.32
C TYR A 107 17.95 -13.48 -11.59
N TRP A 108 17.91 -14.62 -10.94
CA TRP A 108 16.71 -15.14 -10.31
C TRP A 108 16.22 -14.29 -9.13
N THR A 109 17.14 -13.76 -8.32
CA THR A 109 16.77 -12.85 -7.22
C THR A 109 16.29 -11.49 -7.73
N THR A 110 16.85 -10.98 -8.83
CA THR A 110 16.40 -9.73 -9.45
C THR A 110 15.02 -9.91 -10.10
N ARG A 111 14.82 -11.03 -10.82
CA ARG A 111 13.53 -11.37 -11.41
C ARG A 111 12.46 -11.52 -10.33
N ALA A 112 12.73 -12.27 -9.26
CA ALA A 112 11.81 -12.42 -8.14
C ALA A 112 11.41 -11.08 -7.50
N ALA A 113 12.38 -10.17 -7.32
CA ALA A 113 12.10 -8.83 -6.80
C ALA A 113 11.21 -8.01 -7.74
N ALA A 114 11.45 -8.08 -9.05
CA ALA A 114 10.62 -7.43 -10.06
C ALA A 114 9.21 -8.03 -10.12
N GLU A 115 9.08 -9.36 -10.10
CA GLU A 115 7.80 -10.06 -10.06
C GLU A 115 6.99 -9.70 -8.81
N ASN A 116 7.64 -9.64 -7.64
CA ASN A 116 7.01 -9.18 -6.40
C ASN A 116 6.48 -7.74 -6.52
N ALA A 117 7.31 -6.83 -7.00
CA ALA A 117 6.92 -5.44 -7.20
C ALA A 117 5.81 -5.27 -8.27
N ALA A 118 5.74 -6.19 -9.24
CA ALA A 118 4.65 -6.25 -10.22
C ALA A 118 3.36 -6.90 -9.66
N GLY A 119 3.37 -7.39 -8.41
CA GLY A 119 2.25 -8.08 -7.77
C GLY A 119 2.11 -9.56 -8.19
N ASN A 120 3.08 -10.12 -8.88
CA ASN A 120 3.11 -11.54 -9.25
C ASN A 120 3.85 -12.36 -8.18
N LEU A 121 3.19 -12.59 -7.04
CA LEU A 121 3.82 -13.32 -5.93
C LEU A 121 4.11 -14.79 -6.26
N ARG A 122 3.34 -15.40 -7.18
CA ARG A 122 3.61 -16.78 -7.63
C ARG A 122 4.88 -16.85 -8.46
N GLY A 123 5.05 -15.94 -9.41
CA GLY A 123 6.29 -15.83 -10.17
C GLY A 123 7.49 -15.58 -9.26
N ALA A 124 7.36 -14.63 -8.34
CA ALA A 124 8.40 -14.33 -7.36
C ALA A 124 8.82 -15.55 -6.52
N ALA A 125 7.84 -16.33 -6.04
CA ALA A 125 8.10 -17.58 -5.33
C ALA A 125 8.90 -18.57 -6.19
N ALA A 126 8.45 -18.81 -7.43
CA ALA A 126 9.12 -19.71 -8.37
C ALA A 126 10.56 -19.27 -8.69
N SER A 127 10.76 -17.98 -8.90
CA SER A 127 12.09 -17.40 -9.16
C SER A 127 13.04 -17.52 -7.96
N TYR A 128 12.54 -17.32 -6.72
CA TYR A 128 13.34 -17.57 -5.52
C TYR A 128 13.62 -19.06 -5.32
N ASP A 129 12.65 -19.94 -5.55
CA ASP A 129 12.84 -21.40 -5.45
C ASP A 129 13.88 -21.88 -6.48
N GLU A 130 13.92 -21.30 -7.70
CA GLU A 130 14.96 -21.57 -8.70
C GLU A 130 16.35 -21.11 -8.26
N GLN A 131 16.45 -19.94 -7.60
CA GLN A 131 17.72 -19.49 -7.01
C GLN A 131 18.18 -20.44 -5.91
N LEU A 132 17.28 -20.87 -5.02
CA LEU A 132 17.60 -21.74 -3.90
C LEU A 132 17.97 -23.18 -4.35
N ARG A 133 17.42 -23.64 -5.49
CA ARG A 133 17.85 -24.91 -6.09
C ARG A 133 19.30 -24.87 -6.57
N ARG A 134 19.78 -23.70 -7.01
CA ARG A 134 21.17 -23.47 -7.48
C ARG A 134 22.13 -23.16 -6.34
N ASP A 135 21.67 -22.38 -5.37
CA ASP A 135 22.41 -21.94 -4.18
C ASP A 135 21.49 -21.99 -2.96
N PRO A 136 21.44 -23.13 -2.26
CA PRO A 136 20.54 -23.34 -1.11
C PRO A 136 20.79 -22.40 0.07
N ARG A 137 21.96 -21.77 0.14
CA ARG A 137 22.35 -20.84 1.22
C ARG A 137 22.28 -19.37 0.79
N ASN A 138 21.68 -19.07 -0.33
CA ASN A 138 21.54 -17.70 -0.82
C ASN A 138 20.63 -16.89 0.12
N ARG A 139 21.25 -16.09 0.99
CA ARG A 139 20.56 -15.33 2.04
C ARG A 139 19.45 -14.43 1.49
N ARG A 140 19.68 -13.77 0.33
CA ARG A 140 18.68 -12.90 -0.31
C ARG A 140 17.47 -13.70 -0.77
N ALA A 141 17.70 -14.88 -1.35
CA ALA A 141 16.62 -15.74 -1.81
C ALA A 141 15.85 -16.36 -0.63
N LEU A 142 16.54 -16.81 0.42
CA LEU A 142 15.91 -17.31 1.64
C LEU A 142 14.99 -16.25 2.26
N HIS A 143 15.50 -15.03 2.47
CA HIS A 143 14.69 -13.93 3.01
C HIS A 143 13.50 -13.61 2.10
N GLY A 144 13.75 -13.39 0.80
CA GLY A 144 12.69 -13.05 -0.15
C GLY A 144 11.63 -14.14 -0.23
N ARG A 145 12.02 -15.41 -0.25
CA ARG A 145 11.09 -16.54 -0.33
C ARG A 145 10.26 -16.71 0.95
N ALA A 146 10.84 -16.46 2.12
CA ALA A 146 10.12 -16.46 3.39
C ALA A 146 9.04 -15.38 3.40
N ARG A 147 9.39 -14.16 2.99
CA ARG A 147 8.44 -13.05 2.87
C ARG A 147 7.30 -13.35 1.91
N ILE A 148 7.61 -13.86 0.72
CA ILE A 148 6.57 -14.25 -0.25
C ILE A 148 5.67 -15.37 0.30
N ALA A 149 6.20 -16.31 1.08
CA ALA A 149 5.38 -17.34 1.73
C ALA A 149 4.37 -16.71 2.70
N LEU A 150 4.81 -15.79 3.53
CA LEU A 150 3.93 -15.04 4.44
C LEU A 150 2.86 -14.25 3.67
N ASP A 151 3.27 -13.49 2.66
CA ASP A 151 2.35 -12.62 1.89
C ASP A 151 1.30 -13.44 1.11
N ARG A 152 1.62 -14.69 0.73
CA ARG A 152 0.70 -15.63 0.09
C ARG A 152 -0.10 -16.48 1.08
N GLY A 153 0.18 -16.37 2.38
CA GLY A 153 -0.42 -17.24 3.40
C GLY A 153 -0.03 -18.71 3.23
N ASP A 154 1.16 -18.98 2.70
CA ASP A 154 1.71 -20.33 2.55
C ASP A 154 2.05 -20.89 3.94
N GLY A 155 1.52 -22.07 4.27
CA GLY A 155 1.74 -22.74 5.55
C GLY A 155 3.22 -23.05 5.87
N SER A 156 4.12 -22.95 4.89
CA SER A 156 5.56 -23.10 5.08
C SER A 156 6.28 -21.83 5.55
N ALA A 157 5.57 -20.70 5.76
CA ALA A 157 6.21 -19.42 6.06
C ALA A 157 7.14 -19.48 7.28
N ILE A 158 6.71 -20.06 8.39
CA ILE A 158 7.55 -20.21 9.60
C ILE A 158 8.82 -20.97 9.28
N ALA A 159 8.72 -22.18 8.69
CA ALA A 159 9.89 -22.99 8.36
C ALA A 159 10.86 -22.28 7.39
N ARG A 160 10.35 -21.41 6.50
CA ARG A 160 11.19 -20.61 5.61
C ARG A 160 11.92 -19.48 6.34
N TYR A 161 11.27 -18.84 7.31
CA TYR A 161 11.95 -17.87 8.18
C TYR A 161 13.02 -18.55 9.05
N ASP A 162 12.73 -19.73 9.61
CA ASP A 162 13.71 -20.51 10.37
C ASP A 162 14.93 -20.87 9.52
N ALA A 163 14.71 -21.32 8.28
CA ALA A 163 15.80 -21.60 7.35
C ALA A 163 16.63 -20.35 7.00
N ALA A 164 16.00 -19.18 6.88
CA ALA A 164 16.69 -17.91 6.64
C ALA A 164 17.50 -17.47 7.88
N LEU A 165 16.94 -17.63 9.07
CA LEU A 165 17.61 -17.33 10.35
C LEU A 165 18.78 -18.27 10.63
N ALA A 166 18.74 -19.52 10.17
CA ALA A 166 19.89 -20.44 10.27
C ALA A 166 21.12 -19.91 9.52
N GLU A 167 20.93 -19.18 8.41
CA GLU A 167 22.03 -18.56 7.63
C GLU A 167 22.36 -17.13 8.11
N THR A 168 21.44 -16.46 8.80
CA THR A 168 21.60 -15.09 9.30
C THR A 168 20.99 -14.97 10.70
N PRO A 169 21.61 -15.58 11.71
CA PRO A 169 21.08 -15.56 13.08
C PRO A 169 20.95 -14.13 13.61
N GLY A 170 19.81 -13.84 14.23
CA GLY A 170 19.55 -12.54 14.86
C GLY A 170 19.23 -11.40 13.89
N ASP A 171 19.02 -11.66 12.61
CA ASP A 171 18.58 -10.64 11.65
C ASP A 171 17.21 -10.07 12.07
N PRO A 172 17.12 -8.76 12.38
CA PRO A 172 15.88 -8.18 12.92
C PRO A 172 14.71 -8.25 11.93
N TRP A 173 14.97 -8.12 10.62
CA TRP A 173 13.93 -8.19 9.59
C TRP A 173 13.37 -9.60 9.45
N LEU A 174 14.21 -10.62 9.60
CA LEU A 174 13.76 -12.00 9.61
C LEU A 174 12.97 -12.33 10.88
N LEU A 175 13.40 -11.85 12.05
CA LEU A 175 12.66 -12.03 13.30
C LEU A 175 11.31 -11.30 13.26
N HIS A 176 11.27 -10.09 12.71
CA HIS A 176 10.02 -9.34 12.48
C HIS A 176 9.06 -10.13 11.58
N GLY A 177 9.56 -10.64 10.45
CA GLY A 177 8.76 -11.48 9.55
C GLY A 177 8.30 -12.79 10.19
N LEU A 178 9.15 -13.43 11.02
CA LEU A 178 8.78 -14.62 11.78
C LEU A 178 7.67 -14.34 12.77
N ALA A 179 7.71 -13.21 13.49
CA ALA A 179 6.62 -12.83 14.39
C ALA A 179 5.28 -12.66 13.64
N GLN A 180 5.32 -12.08 12.45
CA GLN A 180 4.14 -11.98 11.59
C GLN A 180 3.66 -13.36 11.08
N ALA A 181 4.58 -14.28 10.78
CA ALA A 181 4.24 -15.64 10.33
C ALA A 181 3.63 -16.48 11.46
N LEU A 182 4.15 -16.34 12.69
CA LEU A 182 3.59 -16.97 13.89
C LEU A 182 2.16 -16.49 14.17
N GLU A 183 1.94 -15.18 14.10
CA GLU A 183 0.59 -14.61 14.27
C GLU A 183 -0.37 -15.14 13.18
N ALA A 184 0.04 -15.15 11.92
CA ALA A 184 -0.76 -15.66 10.80
C ALA A 184 -1.06 -17.17 10.94
N ALA A 185 -0.18 -17.93 11.58
CA ALA A 185 -0.39 -19.34 11.90
C ALA A 185 -1.28 -19.57 13.15
N GLY A 186 -1.56 -18.51 13.93
CA GLY A 186 -2.35 -18.57 15.15
C GLY A 186 -1.53 -18.71 16.44
N ASP A 187 -0.21 -18.79 16.37
CA ASP A 187 0.67 -18.79 17.57
C ASP A 187 0.90 -17.36 18.06
N ARG A 188 -0.18 -16.80 18.63
CA ARG A 188 -0.19 -15.42 19.13
C ARG A 188 0.78 -15.20 20.29
N ALA A 189 1.00 -16.22 21.12
CA ALA A 189 1.88 -16.11 22.28
C ALA A 189 3.34 -15.96 21.85
N ALA A 190 3.82 -16.81 20.96
CA ALA A 190 5.17 -16.71 20.41
C ALA A 190 5.38 -15.42 19.60
N ALA A 191 4.38 -15.02 18.78
CA ALA A 191 4.43 -13.78 18.03
C ALA A 191 4.56 -12.54 18.95
N LEU A 192 3.76 -12.48 20.02
CA LEU A 192 3.76 -11.38 20.98
C LEU A 192 5.10 -11.30 21.74
N GLU A 193 5.64 -12.43 22.20
CA GLU A 193 6.92 -12.46 22.91
C GLU A 193 8.07 -12.03 21.99
N LEU A 194 8.11 -12.51 20.74
CA LEU A 194 9.14 -12.14 19.79
C LEU A 194 9.07 -10.64 19.43
N SER A 195 7.87 -10.10 19.22
CA SER A 195 7.69 -8.67 18.94
C SER A 195 8.07 -7.80 20.15
N ARG A 196 7.80 -8.26 21.38
CA ARG A 196 8.23 -7.58 22.61
C ARG A 196 9.75 -7.50 22.70
N GLN A 197 10.44 -8.59 22.39
CA GLN A 197 11.92 -8.61 22.36
C GLN A 197 12.46 -7.62 21.34
N LEU A 198 11.90 -7.58 20.12
CA LEU A 198 12.31 -6.65 19.07
C LEU A 198 12.10 -5.19 19.50
N ALA A 199 10.92 -4.84 20.00
CA ALA A 199 10.61 -3.48 20.44
C ALA A 199 11.51 -3.03 21.61
N THR A 200 11.86 -3.95 22.52
CA THR A 200 12.73 -3.66 23.68
C THR A 200 14.20 -3.51 23.26
N GLN A 201 14.70 -4.36 22.36
CA GLN A 201 16.10 -4.36 21.94
C GLN A 201 16.42 -3.31 20.89
N LEU A 202 15.42 -2.91 20.10
CA LEU A 202 15.55 -1.97 18.98
C LEU A 202 14.51 -0.82 19.11
N PRO A 203 14.54 -0.04 20.19
CA PRO A 203 13.56 1.03 20.41
C PRO A 203 13.63 2.15 19.36
N GLN A 204 14.71 2.21 18.56
CA GLN A 204 14.85 3.11 17.42
C GLN A 204 14.19 2.61 16.14
N TRP A 205 13.63 1.39 16.11
CA TRP A 205 13.04 0.79 14.93
C TRP A 205 11.50 0.85 14.98
N ILE A 206 10.93 1.79 14.26
CA ILE A 206 9.48 2.07 14.27
C ILE A 206 8.65 0.83 13.90
N ASP A 207 9.03 0.07 12.86
CA ASP A 207 8.26 -1.12 12.44
C ASP A 207 8.15 -2.17 13.56
N ALA A 208 9.19 -2.28 14.41
CA ALA A 208 9.15 -3.20 15.55
C ALA A 208 8.19 -2.72 16.65
N LEU A 209 8.12 -1.40 16.88
CA LEU A 209 7.17 -0.80 17.82
C LEU A 209 5.73 -0.98 17.33
N GLU A 210 5.48 -0.72 16.05
CA GLU A 210 4.17 -0.87 15.40
C GLU A 210 3.69 -2.33 15.41
N LEU A 211 4.60 -3.26 15.10
CA LEU A 211 4.27 -4.69 15.18
C LEU A 211 3.86 -5.09 16.59
N HIS A 212 4.62 -4.65 17.61
CA HIS A 212 4.31 -4.99 19.00
C HIS A 212 2.95 -4.41 19.44
N ALA A 213 2.68 -3.14 19.13
CA ALA A 213 1.38 -2.52 19.38
C ALA A 213 0.23 -3.30 18.69
N THR A 214 0.42 -3.65 17.42
CA THR A 214 -0.58 -4.38 16.64
C THR A 214 -0.88 -5.76 17.24
N LEU A 215 0.15 -6.49 17.66
CA LEU A 215 -0.02 -7.81 18.26
C LEU A 215 -0.64 -7.75 19.67
N ARG A 216 -0.30 -6.75 20.47
CA ARG A 216 -0.96 -6.50 21.78
C ARG A 216 -2.45 -6.22 21.57
N TRP A 217 -2.78 -5.33 20.64
CA TRP A 217 -4.17 -5.05 20.27
C TRP A 217 -4.92 -6.30 19.83
N ALA A 218 -4.31 -7.10 18.96
CA ALA A 218 -4.88 -8.37 18.48
C ALA A 218 -5.04 -9.41 19.60
N ALA A 219 -4.21 -9.35 20.64
CA ALA A 219 -4.30 -10.18 21.85
C ALA A 219 -5.38 -9.70 22.85
N GLY A 220 -6.01 -8.53 22.60
CA GLY A 220 -7.08 -8.00 23.44
C GLY A 220 -6.64 -6.94 24.46
N ASP A 221 -5.38 -6.55 24.49
CA ASP A 221 -4.88 -5.44 25.26
C ASP A 221 -5.40 -4.13 24.65
N ARG A 222 -6.39 -3.51 25.28
CA ARG A 222 -7.07 -2.33 24.75
C ARG A 222 -6.58 -1.02 25.38
N ASP A 223 -6.10 -1.09 26.58
CA ASP A 223 -5.76 0.09 27.38
C ASP A 223 -4.29 0.48 27.21
N ASP A 224 -3.38 -0.50 27.26
CA ASP A 224 -1.94 -0.27 27.33
C ASP A 224 -1.17 -0.70 26.05
N PHE A 225 -1.86 -1.07 24.97
CA PHE A 225 -1.22 -1.66 23.78
C PHE A 225 -0.08 -0.82 23.14
N CYS A 226 -0.01 0.48 23.46
CA CYS A 226 1.00 1.43 22.98
C CYS A 226 1.95 1.96 24.07
N ASP A 227 1.90 1.48 25.32
CA ASP A 227 2.69 2.04 26.43
C ASP A 227 4.22 1.96 26.23
N HIS A 228 4.67 0.94 25.50
CA HIS A 228 6.09 0.74 25.16
C HIS A 228 6.70 1.89 24.33
N TYR A 229 5.88 2.70 23.63
CA TYR A 229 6.36 3.87 22.91
C TYR A 229 6.99 4.91 23.84
N ALA A 230 6.52 5.04 25.09
CA ALA A 230 7.10 5.98 26.04
C ALA A 230 8.60 5.71 26.28
N ALA A 231 9.00 4.44 26.31
CA ALA A 231 10.41 4.06 26.42
C ALA A 231 11.20 4.28 25.12
N ALA A 232 10.53 4.32 23.97
CA ALA A 232 11.17 4.55 22.67
C ALA A 232 11.42 6.04 22.36
N VAL A 233 10.58 6.96 22.87
CA VAL A 233 10.68 8.41 22.61
C VAL A 233 12.09 8.99 22.77
N PRO A 234 12.89 8.66 23.82
CA PRO A 234 14.25 9.18 23.97
C PRO A 234 15.22 8.80 22.85
N HIS A 235 14.91 7.75 22.08
CA HIS A 235 15.72 7.29 20.96
C HIS A 235 15.38 7.97 19.63
N HIS A 236 14.36 8.87 19.60
CA HIS A 236 13.86 9.55 18.41
C HIS A 236 13.86 11.09 18.59
N ALA A 237 15.00 11.71 18.28
CA ALA A 237 15.14 13.16 18.39
C ALA A 237 14.28 13.94 17.39
N ASP A 238 13.80 13.29 16.33
CA ASP A 238 13.02 13.87 15.24
C ASP A 238 11.49 13.77 15.44
N GLY A 239 11.03 13.09 16.50
CA GLY A 239 9.61 12.88 16.80
C GLY A 239 8.97 11.70 16.07
N ALA A 240 9.75 10.83 15.43
CA ALA A 240 9.20 9.70 14.68
C ALA A 240 8.43 8.72 15.56
N ALA A 241 8.91 8.45 16.79
CA ALA A 241 8.23 7.55 17.72
C ALA A 241 6.86 8.12 18.14
N GLU A 242 6.79 9.41 18.48
CA GLU A 242 5.52 10.03 18.88
C GLU A 242 4.53 10.10 17.73
N ARG A 243 4.98 10.33 16.50
CA ARG A 243 4.11 10.30 15.32
C ARG A 243 3.55 8.90 15.07
N SER A 244 4.37 7.85 15.15
CA SER A 244 3.91 6.47 15.03
C SER A 244 2.96 6.10 16.18
N TRP A 245 3.29 6.50 17.43
CA TRP A 245 2.41 6.30 18.58
C TRP A 245 1.03 6.95 18.37
N ALA A 246 1.02 8.22 17.96
CA ALA A 246 -0.21 8.93 17.68
C ALA A 246 -1.02 8.26 16.55
N ALA A 247 -0.35 7.74 15.51
CA ALA A 247 -1.01 7.01 14.43
C ALA A 247 -1.65 5.69 14.94
N MET A 248 -1.01 4.95 15.85
CA MET A 248 -1.58 3.76 16.46
C MET A 248 -2.84 4.10 17.28
N LEU A 249 -2.78 5.16 18.09
CA LEU A 249 -3.93 5.65 18.88
C LEU A 249 -5.08 6.11 17.98
N ALA A 250 -4.78 6.89 16.94
CA ALA A 250 -5.78 7.35 15.98
C ALA A 250 -6.42 6.17 15.23
N GLY A 251 -5.66 5.10 14.95
CA GLY A 251 -6.14 3.88 14.33
C GLY A 251 -7.21 3.13 15.15
N VAL A 252 -7.34 3.44 16.43
CA VAL A 252 -8.38 2.92 17.33
C VAL A 252 -9.38 4.00 17.79
N ASP A 253 -9.48 5.09 17.03
CA ASP A 253 -10.36 6.24 17.25
C ASP A 253 -10.00 7.08 18.51
N ALA A 254 -8.82 6.87 19.13
CA ALA A 254 -8.33 7.65 20.28
C ALA A 254 -7.68 8.97 19.85
N HIS A 255 -8.37 9.76 19.03
CA HIS A 255 -7.83 10.96 18.37
C HIS A 255 -7.39 12.05 19.34
N ALA A 256 -8.07 12.23 20.47
CA ALA A 256 -7.68 13.21 21.49
C ALA A 256 -6.31 12.87 22.08
N ALA A 257 -6.11 11.60 22.48
CA ALA A 257 -4.83 11.14 23.01
C ALA A 257 -3.71 11.24 21.94
N ALA A 258 -4.02 10.92 20.68
CA ALA A 258 -3.09 11.10 19.56
C ALA A 258 -2.64 12.57 19.39
N ALA A 259 -3.59 13.51 19.45
CA ALA A 259 -3.29 14.95 19.37
C ALA A 259 -2.43 15.41 20.57
N ASP A 260 -2.70 14.93 21.79
CA ASP A 260 -1.94 15.27 22.98
C ASP A 260 -0.48 14.79 22.92
N ILE A 261 -0.22 13.58 22.41
CA ILE A 261 1.13 13.07 22.17
C ILE A 261 1.88 14.00 21.19
N LEU A 262 1.24 14.42 20.10
CA LEU A 262 1.88 15.30 19.11
C LEU A 262 2.09 16.72 19.64
N ALA A 263 1.17 17.24 20.48
CA ALA A 263 1.35 18.53 21.14
C ALA A 263 2.55 18.49 22.10
N GLN A 264 2.74 17.42 22.86
CA GLN A 264 3.91 17.22 23.72
C GLN A 264 5.19 17.10 22.89
N CYS A 265 5.16 16.35 21.79
CA CYS A 265 6.28 16.25 20.86
C CYS A 265 6.66 17.65 20.31
N ARG A 266 5.68 18.42 19.85
CA ARG A 266 5.90 19.81 19.38
C ARG A 266 6.51 20.72 20.45
N ALA A 267 6.09 20.58 21.71
CA ALA A 267 6.70 21.32 22.81
C ALA A 267 8.16 20.93 23.04
N ARG A 268 8.53 19.67 22.80
CA ARG A 268 9.89 19.13 22.98
C ARG A 268 10.84 19.51 21.84
N ILE A 269 10.41 19.36 20.56
CA ILE A 269 11.31 19.49 19.40
C ILE A 269 11.05 20.72 18.51
N GLY A 270 10.06 21.54 18.86
CA GLY A 270 9.59 22.66 18.06
C GLY A 270 8.59 22.27 16.96
N PRO A 271 7.95 23.27 16.33
CA PRO A 271 7.01 23.04 15.23
C PRO A 271 7.72 22.53 13.97
N ARG A 272 7.16 21.50 13.34
CA ARG A 272 7.61 20.91 12.07
C ARG A 272 6.40 20.54 11.24
N ASP A 273 6.44 20.78 9.93
CA ASP A 273 5.28 20.60 9.05
C ASP A 273 4.58 19.23 9.17
N PRO A 274 5.28 18.07 9.11
CA PRO A 274 4.60 16.79 9.26
C PRO A 274 3.92 16.62 10.62
N LEU A 275 4.55 17.11 11.70
CA LEU A 275 4.02 17.03 13.05
C LEU A 275 2.78 17.91 13.23
N LEU A 276 2.83 19.15 12.71
CA LEU A 276 1.71 20.09 12.77
C LEU A 276 0.52 19.59 11.97
N LEU A 277 0.76 18.99 10.80
CA LEU A 277 -0.29 18.42 9.96
C LEU A 277 -1.02 17.30 10.70
N ASP A 278 -0.27 16.33 11.23
CA ASP A 278 -0.84 15.19 11.96
C ASP A 278 -1.61 15.66 13.22
N GLU A 279 -1.05 16.64 13.99
CA GLU A 279 -1.72 17.21 15.16
C GLU A 279 -3.02 17.90 14.78
N ALA A 280 -3.04 18.73 13.72
CA ALA A 280 -4.24 19.41 13.27
C ALA A 280 -5.33 18.43 12.83
N VAL A 281 -4.94 17.38 12.09
CA VAL A 281 -5.87 16.31 11.69
C VAL A 281 -6.50 15.64 12.91
N TYR A 282 -5.69 15.19 13.87
CA TYR A 282 -6.23 14.47 15.04
C TYR A 282 -7.04 15.36 15.99
N ARG A 283 -6.69 16.65 16.14
CA ARG A 283 -7.54 17.62 16.85
C ARG A 283 -8.92 17.73 16.21
N GLY A 284 -8.96 17.92 14.88
CA GLY A 284 -10.24 17.99 14.16
C GLY A 284 -11.05 16.68 14.25
N GLU A 285 -10.41 15.50 14.19
CA GLU A 285 -11.07 14.21 14.37
C GLU A 285 -11.61 14.05 15.80
N ALA A 286 -10.90 14.59 16.81
CA ALA A 286 -11.33 14.61 18.21
C ALA A 286 -12.45 15.64 18.51
N GLY A 287 -12.76 16.54 17.56
CA GLY A 287 -13.72 17.62 17.74
C GLY A 287 -13.13 18.92 18.33
N ASP A 288 -11.81 19.00 18.49
CA ASP A 288 -11.11 20.24 18.83
C ASP A 288 -10.90 21.09 17.58
N ASP A 289 -12.00 21.62 17.04
CA ASP A 289 -11.98 22.44 15.83
C ASP A 289 -11.14 23.71 15.99
N ALA A 290 -11.20 24.35 17.17
CA ALA A 290 -10.47 25.57 17.45
C ALA A 290 -8.96 25.34 17.45
N GLY A 291 -8.50 24.24 18.05
CA GLY A 291 -7.10 23.84 18.05
C GLY A 291 -6.59 23.49 16.64
N ALA A 292 -7.40 22.75 15.87
CA ALA A 292 -7.08 22.44 14.47
C ALA A 292 -6.98 23.70 13.60
N GLU A 293 -7.95 24.61 13.70
CA GLU A 293 -7.97 25.87 12.95
C GLU A 293 -6.80 26.80 13.30
N ALA A 294 -6.41 26.87 14.58
CA ALA A 294 -5.27 27.65 15.00
C ALA A 294 -3.96 27.16 14.33
N ILE A 295 -3.79 25.83 14.20
CA ILE A 295 -2.62 25.27 13.50
C ILE A 295 -2.69 25.57 12.01
N PHE A 296 -3.83 25.39 11.34
CA PHE A 296 -3.98 25.71 9.91
C PHE A 296 -3.81 27.19 9.61
N ALA A 297 -4.22 28.10 10.51
CA ALA A 297 -4.05 29.53 10.36
C ALA A 297 -2.59 30.00 10.56
N ALA A 298 -1.85 29.33 11.44
CA ALA A 298 -0.45 29.65 11.72
C ALA A 298 0.53 29.03 10.71
N GLY A 299 0.17 27.92 10.07
CA GLY A 299 0.98 27.19 9.11
C GLY A 299 0.75 27.69 7.67
N THR A 300 1.82 27.68 6.87
CA THR A 300 1.79 28.07 5.46
C THR A 300 2.33 27.02 4.48
N PRO A 301 2.37 25.71 4.78
CA PRO A 301 2.89 24.75 3.81
C PRO A 301 1.97 24.70 2.57
N ALA A 302 2.53 24.95 1.40
CA ALA A 302 1.84 24.85 0.12
C ALA A 302 1.94 23.43 -0.44
N THR A 303 1.46 22.44 0.34
CA THR A 303 1.50 21.02 -0.05
C THR A 303 0.10 20.44 -0.23
N PRO A 304 -0.11 19.48 -1.15
CA PRO A 304 -1.40 18.82 -1.32
C PRO A 304 -1.98 18.26 -0.01
N ASP A 305 -1.16 17.60 0.82
CA ASP A 305 -1.61 17.00 2.08
C ASP A 305 -2.14 18.05 3.07
N TRP A 306 -1.48 19.21 3.14
CA TRP A 306 -1.95 20.32 3.96
C TRP A 306 -3.28 20.87 3.46
N TRP A 307 -3.41 21.10 2.15
CA TRP A 307 -4.67 21.61 1.59
C TRP A 307 -5.82 20.63 1.77
N ILE A 308 -5.59 19.32 1.62
CA ILE A 308 -6.61 18.28 1.84
C ILE A 308 -7.07 18.27 3.30
N ALA A 309 -6.12 18.33 4.26
CA ALA A 309 -6.45 18.35 5.68
C ALA A 309 -7.18 19.63 6.10
N ALA A 310 -6.73 20.80 5.60
CA ALA A 310 -7.39 22.08 5.85
C ALA A 310 -8.80 22.12 5.22
N ALA A 311 -8.98 21.55 4.02
CA ALA A 311 -10.29 21.42 3.39
C ALA A 311 -11.23 20.52 4.18
N ARG A 312 -10.72 19.42 4.73
CA ARG A 312 -11.49 18.53 5.62
C ARG A 312 -11.98 19.29 6.85
N GLN A 313 -11.12 20.13 7.44
CA GLN A 313 -11.50 21.00 8.57
C GLN A 313 -12.50 22.09 8.14
N ALA A 314 -12.32 22.69 6.96
CA ALA A 314 -13.26 23.66 6.42
C ALA A 314 -14.68 23.06 6.23
N LEU A 315 -14.77 21.81 5.75
CA LEU A 315 -16.05 21.08 5.66
C LEU A 315 -16.70 20.89 7.03
N ARG A 316 -15.93 20.49 8.06
CA ARG A 316 -16.44 20.38 9.44
C ARG A 316 -16.98 21.70 9.97
N ALA A 317 -16.34 22.78 9.61
CA ALA A 317 -16.72 24.15 10.02
C ALA A 317 -17.83 24.78 9.16
N GLY A 318 -18.43 24.01 8.23
CA GLY A 318 -19.50 24.50 7.36
C GLY A 318 -19.05 25.52 6.31
N ARG A 319 -17.80 25.43 5.82
CA ARG A 319 -17.21 26.32 4.80
C ARG A 319 -16.88 25.56 3.51
N PRO A 320 -17.88 25.05 2.77
CA PRO A 320 -17.66 24.19 1.62
C PRO A 320 -16.99 24.91 0.43
N GLU A 321 -17.18 26.23 0.24
CA GLU A 321 -16.51 27.02 -0.80
C GLU A 321 -14.99 27.10 -0.56
N GLN A 322 -14.59 27.28 0.71
CA GLN A 322 -13.19 27.24 1.08
C GLN A 322 -12.60 25.85 0.84
N ALA A 323 -13.33 24.80 1.17
CA ALA A 323 -12.91 23.43 0.93
C ALA A 323 -12.74 23.15 -0.58
N ASP A 324 -13.69 23.54 -1.44
CA ASP A 324 -13.57 23.37 -2.90
C ASP A 324 -12.32 24.08 -3.46
N THR A 325 -12.02 25.29 -2.95
CA THR A 325 -10.83 26.05 -3.36
C THR A 325 -9.53 25.30 -2.99
N LEU A 326 -9.38 24.86 -1.74
CA LEU A 326 -8.20 24.13 -1.27
C LEU A 326 -8.02 22.80 -1.99
N LEU A 327 -9.10 22.06 -2.21
CA LEU A 327 -9.08 20.79 -2.92
C LEU A 327 -8.76 20.98 -4.42
N GLY A 328 -9.21 22.08 -5.01
CA GLY A 328 -8.80 22.48 -6.36
C GLY A 328 -7.30 22.69 -6.49
N GLN A 329 -6.65 23.32 -5.49
CA GLN A 329 -5.20 23.47 -5.43
C GLN A 329 -4.48 22.11 -5.29
N ALA A 330 -4.98 21.23 -4.42
CA ALA A 330 -4.41 19.90 -4.22
C ALA A 330 -4.47 19.07 -5.52
N ILE A 331 -5.62 19.05 -6.20
CA ILE A 331 -5.83 18.32 -7.45
C ILE A 331 -4.97 18.90 -8.60
N ALA A 332 -4.73 20.21 -8.62
CA ALA A 332 -3.85 20.81 -9.62
C ALA A 332 -2.40 20.30 -9.54
N VAL A 333 -1.96 19.82 -8.36
CA VAL A 333 -0.63 19.26 -8.15
C VAL A 333 -0.65 17.72 -8.22
N ARG A 334 -1.67 17.07 -7.66
CA ARG A 334 -1.88 15.62 -7.66
C ARG A 334 -3.29 15.32 -8.17
N ASP A 335 -3.42 15.26 -9.48
CA ASP A 335 -4.72 15.11 -10.17
C ASP A 335 -5.37 13.71 -9.99
N ASP A 336 -4.63 12.76 -9.41
CA ASP A 336 -5.07 11.41 -9.08
C ASP A 336 -5.35 11.19 -7.58
N ASP A 337 -5.28 12.23 -6.76
CA ASP A 337 -5.53 12.10 -5.33
C ASP A 337 -6.99 11.77 -5.01
N VAL A 338 -7.24 10.53 -4.62
CA VAL A 338 -8.59 10.02 -4.32
C VAL A 338 -9.25 10.78 -3.18
N MET A 339 -8.52 11.10 -2.10
CA MET A 339 -9.10 11.81 -0.96
C MET A 339 -9.52 13.23 -1.34
N ALA A 340 -8.68 13.92 -2.14
CA ALA A 340 -9.01 15.26 -2.63
C ALA A 340 -10.29 15.25 -3.46
N TRP A 341 -10.43 14.32 -4.39
CA TRP A 341 -11.66 14.18 -5.19
C TRP A 341 -12.89 13.80 -4.34
N SER A 342 -12.70 12.90 -3.37
CA SER A 342 -13.80 12.46 -2.49
C SER A 342 -14.33 13.59 -1.61
N LEU A 343 -13.45 14.38 -1.00
CA LEU A 343 -13.86 15.54 -0.21
C LEU A 343 -14.45 16.65 -1.07
N ARG A 344 -13.94 16.82 -2.30
CA ARG A 344 -14.44 17.80 -3.25
C ARG A 344 -15.88 17.48 -3.71
N ASP A 345 -16.17 16.21 -3.92
CA ASP A 345 -17.53 15.73 -4.15
C ASP A 345 -18.49 16.15 -3.02
N LEU A 346 -18.07 15.93 -1.77
CA LEU A 346 -18.88 16.34 -0.63
C LEU A 346 -19.10 17.85 -0.59
N ALA A 347 -18.08 18.66 -0.87
CA ALA A 347 -18.20 20.11 -0.96
C ALA A 347 -19.22 20.51 -2.04
N TRP A 348 -19.13 19.95 -3.26
CA TRP A 348 -20.05 20.22 -4.35
C TRP A 348 -21.50 19.82 -4.02
N ARG A 349 -21.68 18.69 -3.37
CA ARG A 349 -23.01 18.24 -2.92
C ARG A 349 -23.64 19.18 -1.90
N VAL A 350 -22.86 19.69 -0.95
CA VAL A 350 -23.33 20.69 0.03
C VAL A 350 -23.71 22.01 -0.68
N LEU A 351 -22.94 22.41 -1.70
CA LEU A 351 -23.17 23.64 -2.48
C LEU A 351 -24.27 23.51 -3.55
N GLY A 352 -24.74 22.29 -3.84
CA GLY A 352 -25.60 22.04 -4.99
C GLY A 352 -24.91 22.29 -6.34
N ASP A 353 -23.58 22.10 -6.40
CA ASP A 353 -22.79 22.35 -7.60
C ASP A 353 -22.94 21.21 -8.62
N PRO A 354 -23.28 21.47 -9.88
CA PRO A 354 -23.51 20.43 -10.89
C PRO A 354 -22.26 19.61 -11.25
N ARG A 355 -21.06 20.04 -10.87
CA ARG A 355 -19.83 19.23 -11.05
C ARG A 355 -19.87 17.91 -10.32
N HIS A 356 -20.68 17.80 -9.25
CA HIS A 356 -20.97 16.54 -8.60
C HIS A 356 -21.55 15.50 -9.59
N ASP A 357 -22.50 15.90 -10.44
CA ASP A 357 -23.11 15.00 -11.43
C ASP A 357 -22.11 14.50 -12.47
N TRP A 358 -21.16 15.34 -12.88
CA TRP A 358 -20.07 14.92 -13.76
C TRP A 358 -19.20 13.86 -13.09
N LEU A 359 -18.87 14.02 -11.79
CA LEU A 359 -17.96 13.11 -11.09
C LEU A 359 -18.63 11.77 -10.74
N HIS A 360 -19.83 11.77 -10.19
CA HIS A 360 -20.50 10.59 -9.66
C HIS A 360 -21.94 10.37 -10.13
N GLY A 361 -22.54 11.31 -10.83
CA GLY A 361 -23.96 11.25 -11.22
C GLY A 361 -24.27 10.21 -12.31
N ASN A 362 -23.27 9.77 -13.09
CA ASN A 362 -23.50 8.76 -14.12
C ASN A 362 -23.71 7.37 -13.51
N PRO A 363 -24.93 6.75 -13.67
CA PRO A 363 -25.22 5.45 -13.05
C PRO A 363 -24.35 4.31 -13.56
N ALA A 364 -23.70 4.43 -14.73
CA ALA A 364 -22.80 3.42 -15.27
C ALA A 364 -21.47 3.32 -14.50
N LEU A 365 -21.15 4.31 -13.65
CA LEU A 365 -19.95 4.29 -12.79
C LEU A 365 -20.09 3.32 -11.61
N ILE A 366 -21.32 2.91 -11.26
CA ILE A 366 -21.59 1.95 -10.18
C ILE A 366 -22.30 0.74 -10.78
N ARG A 367 -21.67 -0.40 -10.75
CA ARG A 367 -22.21 -1.63 -11.35
C ARG A 367 -22.31 -2.76 -10.34
N GLU A 368 -23.50 -3.37 -10.28
CA GLU A 368 -23.71 -4.66 -9.66
C GLU A 368 -23.57 -5.73 -10.75
N ALA A 369 -22.68 -6.70 -10.56
CA ALA A 369 -22.39 -7.77 -11.51
C ALA A 369 -22.50 -9.13 -10.84
N SER A 370 -23.08 -10.12 -11.53
CA SER A 370 -22.95 -11.52 -11.15
C SER A 370 -21.50 -11.96 -11.34
N LEU A 371 -20.99 -12.79 -10.44
CA LEU A 371 -19.69 -13.45 -10.59
C LEU A 371 -19.76 -14.73 -11.40
N ASP A 372 -20.98 -15.20 -11.74
CA ASP A 372 -21.23 -16.42 -12.47
C ASP A 372 -20.46 -17.63 -11.89
N LEU A 373 -20.53 -17.75 -10.57
CA LEU A 373 -20.01 -18.86 -9.79
C LEU A 373 -21.11 -19.89 -9.55
N SER A 374 -20.76 -21.19 -9.63
CA SER A 374 -21.68 -22.27 -9.24
C SER A 374 -21.90 -22.26 -7.71
N ASP A 375 -23.01 -22.88 -7.26
CA ASP A 375 -23.30 -23.02 -5.83
C ASP A 375 -22.17 -23.74 -5.08
N THR A 376 -21.57 -24.77 -5.72
CA THR A 376 -20.39 -25.45 -5.18
C THR A 376 -19.21 -24.49 -5.00
N ALA A 377 -18.90 -23.67 -6.01
CA ALA A 377 -17.80 -22.72 -5.93
C ALA A 377 -18.05 -21.65 -4.85
N LEU A 378 -19.29 -21.20 -4.68
CA LEU A 378 -19.68 -20.27 -3.61
C LEU A 378 -19.51 -20.91 -2.22
N THR A 379 -19.96 -22.15 -2.06
CA THR A 379 -19.83 -22.91 -0.81
C THR A 379 -18.36 -23.13 -0.44
N ASP A 380 -17.54 -23.57 -1.40
CA ASP A 380 -16.11 -23.79 -1.19
C ASP A 380 -15.37 -22.50 -0.84
N ALA A 381 -15.74 -21.39 -1.50
CA ALA A 381 -15.17 -20.08 -1.21
C ALA A 381 -15.55 -19.61 0.21
N SER A 382 -16.82 -19.70 0.60
CA SER A 382 -17.27 -19.34 1.95
C SER A 382 -16.57 -20.17 3.03
N ALA A 383 -16.48 -21.48 2.86
CA ALA A 383 -15.79 -22.36 3.80
C ALA A 383 -14.29 -22.03 3.91
N THR A 384 -13.64 -21.75 2.78
CA THR A 384 -12.23 -21.33 2.77
C THR A 384 -12.04 -20.00 3.50
N LEU A 385 -12.92 -19.02 3.25
CA LEU A 385 -12.86 -17.71 3.89
C LEU A 385 -13.08 -17.80 5.41
N ASP A 386 -14.01 -18.64 5.87
CA ASP A 386 -14.23 -18.87 7.31
C ASP A 386 -12.97 -19.37 8.01
N LEU A 387 -12.29 -20.37 7.42
CA LEU A 387 -11.03 -20.87 7.97
C LEU A 387 -9.94 -19.79 8.06
N LEU A 388 -9.90 -18.87 7.09
CA LEU A 388 -8.97 -17.74 7.13
C LEU A 388 -9.33 -16.73 8.23
N HIS A 389 -10.62 -16.47 8.40
CA HIS A 389 -11.09 -15.52 9.42
C HIS A 389 -11.02 -16.05 10.85
N ASP A 390 -11.01 -17.35 11.07
CA ASP A 390 -10.84 -17.93 12.41
C ASP A 390 -9.46 -17.63 13.02
N ARG A 391 -8.49 -17.29 12.16
CA ARG A 391 -7.14 -16.87 12.54
C ARG A 391 -6.89 -15.37 12.42
N ALA A 392 -7.79 -14.64 11.74
CA ALA A 392 -7.64 -13.22 11.51
C ALA A 392 -8.05 -12.40 12.75
N ALA A 393 -7.46 -11.22 12.89
CA ALA A 393 -7.78 -10.26 13.94
C ALA A 393 -8.48 -9.02 13.39
N MET A 394 -8.99 -8.19 14.29
CA MET A 394 -9.45 -6.84 13.97
C MET A 394 -8.22 -5.93 13.79
N PRO A 395 -7.97 -5.40 12.59
CA PRO A 395 -6.78 -4.59 12.34
C PRO A 395 -6.91 -3.18 12.93
N ILE A 396 -5.77 -2.59 13.35
CA ILE A 396 -5.68 -1.18 13.72
C ILE A 396 -5.73 -0.31 12.45
N GLY A 397 -6.37 0.85 12.51
CA GLY A 397 -6.36 1.84 11.43
C GLY A 397 -7.22 1.48 10.21
N GLN A 398 -8.04 0.44 10.30
CA GLN A 398 -8.95 0.03 9.23
C GLN A 398 -10.38 0.50 9.48
N SER A 399 -11.16 0.59 8.40
CA SER A 399 -12.58 0.97 8.45
C SER A 399 -13.46 -0.08 9.11
N VAL A 400 -12.97 -1.30 9.28
CA VAL A 400 -13.67 -2.42 9.92
C VAL A 400 -13.84 -2.15 11.41
N LYS A 401 -15.08 -2.16 11.88
CA LYS A 401 -15.45 -2.07 13.29
C LYS A 401 -16.22 -3.33 13.67
N LEU A 402 -15.79 -4.03 14.72
CA LEU A 402 -16.37 -5.30 15.20
C LEU A 402 -16.39 -6.38 14.08
N GLY A 403 -15.22 -6.66 13.53
CA GLY A 403 -15.04 -7.65 12.48
C GLY A 403 -13.60 -8.15 12.41
N SER A 404 -13.33 -8.99 11.43
CA SER A 404 -11.97 -9.45 11.10
C SER A 404 -11.67 -9.23 9.63
N GLN A 405 -10.38 -9.07 9.32
CA GLN A 405 -9.89 -8.89 7.96
C GLN A 405 -8.70 -9.80 7.71
N THR A 406 -8.69 -10.47 6.55
CA THR A 406 -7.54 -11.29 6.14
C THR A 406 -6.35 -10.42 5.77
N ARG A 407 -5.15 -10.96 5.93
CA ARG A 407 -3.91 -10.30 5.50
C ARG A 407 -3.72 -10.36 4.00
N GLY A 408 -2.99 -9.38 3.47
CA GLY A 408 -2.29 -9.38 2.20
C GLY A 408 -3.15 -9.57 0.96
N GLY A 409 -2.52 -10.05 -0.10
CA GLY A 409 -3.15 -10.27 -1.39
C GLY A 409 -3.94 -11.57 -1.45
N LEU A 410 -5.20 -11.58 -1.05
CA LEU A 410 -6.05 -12.77 -1.02
C LEU A 410 -6.01 -13.56 -2.34
N PHE A 411 -6.10 -12.87 -3.49
CA PHE A 411 -6.08 -13.52 -4.80
C PHE A 411 -4.73 -14.10 -5.23
N GLN A 412 -3.67 -13.84 -4.46
CA GLN A 412 -2.35 -14.44 -4.67
C GLN A 412 -2.17 -15.79 -3.92
N ARG A 413 -3.15 -16.18 -3.11
CA ARG A 413 -3.13 -17.41 -2.35
C ARG A 413 -3.28 -18.65 -3.26
N ASP A 414 -2.98 -19.84 -2.71
CA ASP A 414 -2.94 -21.09 -3.48
C ASP A 414 -4.23 -21.92 -3.41
N GLU A 415 -5.15 -21.59 -2.49
CA GLU A 415 -6.42 -22.29 -2.36
C GLU A 415 -7.21 -22.24 -3.68
N SER A 416 -7.65 -23.40 -4.14
CA SER A 416 -8.37 -23.54 -5.43
C SER A 416 -9.65 -22.70 -5.47
N ALA A 417 -10.38 -22.65 -4.37
CA ALA A 417 -11.60 -21.85 -4.25
C ALA A 417 -11.33 -20.36 -4.46
N ILE A 418 -10.23 -19.82 -3.87
CA ILE A 418 -9.86 -18.42 -4.04
C ILE A 418 -9.43 -18.11 -5.48
N ARG A 419 -8.74 -19.05 -6.16
CA ARG A 419 -8.39 -18.88 -7.57
C ARG A 419 -9.60 -18.82 -8.50
N VAL A 420 -10.62 -19.65 -8.23
CA VAL A 420 -11.87 -19.63 -9.00
C VAL A 420 -12.58 -18.27 -8.84
N VAL A 421 -12.63 -17.75 -7.61
CA VAL A 421 -13.20 -16.42 -7.33
C VAL A 421 -12.39 -15.32 -8.04
N ALA A 422 -11.06 -15.36 -7.97
CA ALA A 422 -10.19 -14.36 -8.62
C ALA A 422 -10.46 -14.29 -10.14
N GLN A 423 -10.58 -15.44 -10.80
CA GLN A 423 -10.92 -15.49 -12.24
C GLN A 423 -12.31 -14.93 -12.55
N ALA A 424 -13.29 -15.18 -11.69
CA ALA A 424 -14.63 -14.62 -11.84
C ALA A 424 -14.62 -13.09 -11.68
N VAL A 425 -13.87 -12.59 -10.69
CA VAL A 425 -13.67 -11.16 -10.48
C VAL A 425 -12.98 -10.51 -11.68
N GLU A 426 -11.94 -11.13 -12.25
CA GLU A 426 -11.26 -10.59 -13.43
C GLU A 426 -12.21 -10.46 -14.63
N ARG A 427 -13.11 -11.45 -14.86
CA ARG A 427 -14.14 -11.37 -15.91
C ARG A 427 -15.12 -10.21 -15.64
N ALA A 428 -15.63 -10.10 -14.41
CA ALA A 428 -16.55 -9.04 -14.03
C ALA A 428 -15.91 -7.64 -14.18
N LEU A 429 -14.63 -7.51 -13.83
CA LEU A 429 -13.85 -6.29 -13.99
C LEU A 429 -13.67 -5.92 -15.47
N GLY A 430 -13.37 -6.89 -16.33
CA GLY A 430 -13.28 -6.68 -17.78
C GLY A 430 -14.60 -6.17 -18.37
N ALA A 431 -15.70 -6.82 -18.05
CA ALA A 431 -17.05 -6.43 -18.49
C ALA A 431 -17.47 -5.05 -17.95
N TYR A 432 -17.09 -4.71 -16.73
CA TYR A 432 -17.30 -3.36 -16.17
C TYR A 432 -16.55 -2.31 -16.97
N ARG A 433 -15.25 -2.50 -17.21
CA ARG A 433 -14.40 -1.55 -17.94
C ARG A 433 -14.93 -1.30 -19.36
N GLU A 434 -15.45 -2.32 -20.04
CA GLU A 434 -16.05 -2.20 -21.37
C GLU A 434 -17.34 -1.39 -21.33
N SER A 435 -18.15 -1.51 -20.27
CA SER A 435 -19.42 -0.81 -20.09
C SER A 435 -19.31 0.65 -19.63
N LEU A 436 -18.10 1.09 -19.24
CA LEU A 436 -17.89 2.48 -18.80
C LEU A 436 -18.17 3.48 -19.95
N PRO A 437 -18.62 4.71 -19.62
CA PRO A 437 -18.71 5.81 -20.56
C PRO A 437 -17.40 6.05 -21.32
N ALA A 438 -17.45 6.86 -22.37
CA ALA A 438 -16.26 7.24 -23.13
C ALA A 438 -15.16 7.80 -22.21
N ALA A 439 -13.90 7.61 -22.61
CA ALA A 439 -12.77 8.15 -21.87
C ALA A 439 -12.86 9.68 -21.76
N ASP A 440 -12.65 10.17 -20.53
CA ASP A 440 -12.56 11.60 -20.22
C ASP A 440 -11.22 11.84 -19.53
N PRO A 441 -10.29 12.58 -20.11
CA PRO A 441 -8.95 12.80 -19.55
C PRO A 441 -8.96 13.57 -18.23
N THR A 442 -10.04 14.28 -17.92
CA THR A 442 -10.20 15.10 -16.71
C THR A 442 -10.85 14.33 -15.57
N HIS A 443 -11.60 13.26 -15.88
CA HIS A 443 -12.32 12.47 -14.87
C HIS A 443 -11.38 11.43 -14.21
N PRO A 444 -11.30 11.36 -12.87
CA PRO A 444 -10.33 10.51 -12.18
C PRO A 444 -10.42 9.01 -12.53
N LEU A 445 -11.60 8.47 -12.81
CA LEU A 445 -11.79 7.10 -13.26
C LEU A 445 -11.68 6.96 -14.78
N LEU A 446 -12.43 7.76 -15.55
CA LEU A 446 -12.61 7.55 -16.99
C LEU A 446 -11.34 7.80 -17.81
N ARG A 447 -10.40 8.62 -17.32
CA ARG A 447 -9.08 8.81 -17.95
C ARG A 447 -8.27 7.52 -18.03
N ALA A 448 -8.51 6.58 -17.10
CA ALA A 448 -7.83 5.29 -17.06
C ALA A 448 -8.54 4.18 -17.85
N ARG A 449 -9.73 4.46 -18.46
CA ARG A 449 -10.53 3.46 -19.18
C ARG A 449 -9.73 2.75 -20.28
N VAL A 450 -8.86 3.47 -20.96
CA VAL A 450 -8.07 2.94 -22.09
C VAL A 450 -6.75 2.31 -21.67
N ARG A 451 -6.35 2.44 -20.40
CA ARG A 451 -5.12 1.86 -19.87
C ARG A 451 -5.35 0.43 -19.39
N PRO A 452 -4.32 -0.42 -19.30
CA PRO A 452 -4.44 -1.72 -18.64
C PRO A 452 -4.75 -1.55 -17.15
N TRP A 453 -5.68 -2.38 -16.64
CA TRP A 453 -6.01 -2.44 -15.23
C TRP A 453 -5.40 -3.68 -14.59
N ARG A 454 -5.11 -3.60 -13.30
CA ARG A 454 -4.69 -4.73 -12.47
C ARG A 454 -5.35 -4.66 -11.10
N ILE A 455 -5.60 -5.80 -10.50
CA ILE A 455 -5.95 -5.87 -9.08
C ILE A 455 -4.68 -5.54 -8.29
N ALA A 456 -4.73 -4.45 -7.50
CA ALA A 456 -3.60 -3.94 -6.72
C ALA A 456 -3.55 -4.55 -5.32
N GLY A 457 -4.72 -4.85 -4.74
CA GLY A 457 -4.88 -5.48 -3.44
C GLY A 457 -6.17 -6.27 -3.38
N SER A 458 -6.24 -7.25 -2.49
CA SER A 458 -7.46 -8.04 -2.27
C SER A 458 -7.44 -8.61 -0.85
N TRP A 459 -8.58 -8.59 -0.17
CA TRP A 459 -8.74 -9.09 1.19
C TRP A 459 -10.19 -9.52 1.42
N SER A 460 -10.41 -10.34 2.43
CA SER A 460 -11.75 -10.70 2.89
C SER A 460 -12.05 -10.02 4.21
N ILE A 461 -13.32 -9.68 4.40
CA ILE A 461 -13.85 -9.08 5.61
C ILE A 461 -15.01 -9.93 6.11
N ARG A 462 -14.97 -10.27 7.41
CA ARG A 462 -16.06 -10.92 8.12
C ARG A 462 -16.58 -9.98 9.20
N LEU A 463 -17.84 -9.57 9.07
CA LEU A 463 -18.56 -8.79 10.07
C LEU A 463 -19.55 -9.70 10.82
N SER A 464 -19.68 -9.47 12.12
CA SER A 464 -20.66 -10.16 12.99
C SER A 464 -21.08 -9.19 14.09
N GLY A 465 -22.26 -9.39 14.67
CA GLY A 465 -22.81 -8.64 15.81
C GLY A 465 -22.46 -7.16 15.83
N GLU A 466 -23.33 -6.30 15.34
CA GLU A 466 -23.11 -4.84 15.23
C GLU A 466 -21.91 -4.41 14.35
N GLY A 467 -21.24 -5.37 13.73
CA GLY A 467 -20.09 -5.10 12.85
C GLY A 467 -20.48 -4.24 11.65
N ARG A 468 -19.59 -3.33 11.27
CA ARG A 468 -19.77 -2.44 10.11
C ARG A 468 -18.44 -1.97 9.53
N HIS A 469 -18.51 -1.42 8.33
CA HIS A 469 -17.48 -0.52 7.81
C HIS A 469 -17.88 0.93 8.06
N ALA A 470 -17.00 1.68 8.73
CA ALA A 470 -17.11 3.14 8.75
C ALA A 470 -16.92 3.70 7.33
N PRO A 471 -17.59 4.81 6.94
CA PRO A 471 -17.39 5.43 5.65
C PRO A 471 -15.92 5.82 5.42
N HIS A 472 -15.33 5.33 4.34
CA HIS A 472 -13.92 5.50 3.99
C HIS A 472 -13.72 5.50 2.47
N VAL A 473 -12.51 5.78 2.03
CA VAL A 473 -12.04 5.65 0.64
C VAL A 473 -10.73 4.87 0.61
N HIS A 474 -10.37 4.35 -0.57
CA HIS A 474 -9.09 3.65 -0.79
C HIS A 474 -8.14 4.57 -1.57
N PRO A 475 -7.20 5.25 -0.91
CA PRO A 475 -6.40 6.32 -1.50
C PRO A 475 -5.56 5.92 -2.73
N GLN A 476 -5.22 4.64 -2.86
CA GLN A 476 -4.39 4.13 -3.95
C GLN A 476 -5.18 3.41 -5.04
N GLY A 477 -6.50 3.31 -4.89
CA GLY A 477 -7.40 2.63 -5.82
C GLY A 477 -7.92 3.55 -6.90
N LEU A 478 -8.03 3.06 -8.12
CA LEU A 478 -8.85 3.65 -9.19
C LEU A 478 -10.32 3.25 -9.01
N LEU A 479 -10.53 2.00 -8.62
CA LEU A 479 -11.82 1.36 -8.44
C LEU A 479 -11.79 0.55 -7.16
N SER A 480 -12.87 0.63 -6.38
CA SER A 480 -13.13 -0.17 -5.18
C SER A 480 -14.27 -1.16 -5.43
N SER A 481 -14.39 -2.16 -4.57
CA SER A 481 -15.32 -3.27 -4.78
C SER A 481 -15.85 -3.88 -3.50
N ALA A 482 -16.96 -4.64 -3.63
CA ALA A 482 -17.45 -5.56 -2.61
C ALA A 482 -18.09 -6.78 -3.29
N ALA A 483 -17.51 -7.96 -3.13
CA ALA A 483 -18.05 -9.23 -3.60
C ALA A 483 -18.59 -10.02 -2.39
N TYR A 484 -19.81 -10.56 -2.49
CA TYR A 484 -20.55 -11.12 -1.37
C TYR A 484 -20.59 -12.64 -1.39
N PHE A 485 -20.24 -13.26 -0.27
CA PHE A 485 -20.24 -14.72 -0.06
C PHE A 485 -21.23 -15.16 1.02
N GLU A 486 -21.43 -14.30 2.03
CA GLU A 486 -22.52 -14.44 2.99
C GLU A 486 -23.13 -13.07 3.26
N VAL A 487 -24.42 -13.03 3.43
CA VAL A 487 -25.16 -11.78 3.65
C VAL A 487 -26.18 -11.98 4.76
N PRO A 488 -26.34 -10.98 5.67
CA PRO A 488 -27.42 -10.99 6.63
C PRO A 488 -28.77 -10.74 5.94
N GLY A 489 -29.86 -11.04 6.64
CA GLY A 489 -31.20 -10.77 6.11
C GLY A 489 -31.61 -9.29 6.22
N GLY A 490 -32.54 -8.87 5.36
CA GLY A 490 -33.17 -7.56 5.40
C GLY A 490 -32.21 -6.42 4.99
N GLU A 491 -32.28 -5.29 5.68
CA GLU A 491 -31.48 -4.10 5.43
C GLU A 491 -30.11 -4.09 6.13
N ALA A 492 -29.83 -5.12 6.92
CA ALA A 492 -28.57 -5.22 7.65
C ALA A 492 -27.38 -5.38 6.70
N GLY A 493 -26.29 -4.68 6.97
CA GLY A 493 -25.08 -4.77 6.17
C GLY A 493 -25.18 -4.22 4.74
N MET A 494 -26.23 -3.47 4.38
CA MET A 494 -26.30 -2.76 3.11
C MET A 494 -25.08 -1.89 2.88
N LEU A 495 -24.58 -1.88 1.64
CA LEU A 495 -23.48 -1.00 1.24
C LEU A 495 -24.05 0.38 0.92
N GLU A 496 -23.54 1.41 1.56
CA GLU A 496 -23.87 2.81 1.27
C GLU A 496 -22.70 3.49 0.56
N LEU A 497 -22.96 4.03 -0.61
CA LEU A 497 -22.02 4.75 -1.46
C LEU A 497 -22.33 6.26 -1.39
N GLY A 498 -21.29 7.08 -1.18
CA GLY A 498 -21.40 8.54 -1.11
C GLY A 498 -21.87 9.08 0.25
N ARG A 499 -22.02 8.25 1.30
CA ARG A 499 -22.26 8.76 2.65
C ARG A 499 -20.95 9.30 3.24
N PRO A 500 -20.94 10.56 3.72
CA PRO A 500 -19.74 11.11 4.38
C PRO A 500 -19.43 10.41 5.69
N PRO A 501 -18.16 10.40 6.13
CA PRO A 501 -17.79 10.05 7.49
C PRO A 501 -18.51 10.93 8.52
N ALA A 502 -18.96 10.33 9.62
CA ALA A 502 -19.75 11.04 10.65
C ALA A 502 -19.00 12.23 11.27
N ASN A 503 -17.67 12.15 11.36
CA ASN A 503 -16.82 13.20 11.91
C ASN A 503 -16.71 14.45 11.01
N LEU A 504 -17.20 14.41 9.77
CA LEU A 504 -17.36 15.60 8.92
C LEU A 504 -18.62 16.39 9.26
N ARG A 505 -19.56 15.80 10.00
CA ARG A 505 -20.81 16.45 10.45
C ARG A 505 -21.64 17.03 9.29
N LEU A 506 -21.58 16.39 8.13
CA LEU A 506 -22.34 16.76 6.94
C LEU A 506 -23.64 15.95 6.88
N ASP A 507 -24.77 16.64 6.75
CA ASP A 507 -26.08 15.99 6.55
C ASP A 507 -26.31 15.68 5.07
N LEU A 508 -25.65 14.64 4.59
CA LEU A 508 -25.77 14.16 3.21
C LEU A 508 -26.19 12.69 3.21
N ALA A 509 -27.29 12.41 2.54
CA ALA A 509 -27.72 11.03 2.29
C ALA A 509 -26.70 10.29 1.40
N PRO A 510 -26.63 8.94 1.45
CA PRO A 510 -25.87 8.21 0.46
C PRO A 510 -26.43 8.44 -0.94
N LEU A 511 -25.56 8.47 -1.95
CA LEU A 511 -25.95 8.55 -3.35
C LEU A 511 -26.65 7.28 -3.81
N ARG A 512 -26.18 6.15 -3.31
CA ARG A 512 -26.75 4.84 -3.61
C ARG A 512 -26.60 3.91 -2.42
N THR A 513 -27.66 3.14 -2.15
CA THR A 513 -27.65 2.02 -1.23
C THR A 513 -27.80 0.72 -2.03
N VAL A 514 -26.93 -0.24 -1.78
CA VAL A 514 -26.94 -1.54 -2.47
C VAL A 514 -27.26 -2.65 -1.47
N VAL A 515 -28.27 -3.45 -1.82
CA VAL A 515 -28.61 -4.66 -1.08
C VAL A 515 -27.62 -5.76 -1.44
N PRO A 516 -26.86 -6.31 -0.47
CA PRO A 516 -25.90 -7.36 -0.75
C PRO A 516 -26.59 -8.64 -1.24
N ARG A 517 -26.03 -9.30 -2.26
CA ARG A 517 -26.50 -10.58 -2.79
C ARG A 517 -25.34 -11.54 -2.96
N VAL A 518 -25.46 -12.76 -2.43
CA VAL A 518 -24.45 -13.79 -2.58
C VAL A 518 -24.15 -14.05 -4.07
N GLY A 519 -22.88 -14.22 -4.41
CA GLY A 519 -22.41 -14.44 -5.77
C GLY A 519 -22.37 -13.18 -6.65
N HIS A 520 -22.64 -11.99 -6.08
CA HIS A 520 -22.57 -10.72 -6.79
C HIS A 520 -21.42 -9.86 -6.28
N CYS A 521 -20.98 -8.96 -7.14
CA CYS A 521 -19.94 -7.96 -6.86
C CYS A 521 -20.44 -6.57 -7.22
N VAL A 522 -20.15 -5.58 -6.38
CA VAL A 522 -20.37 -4.17 -6.67
C VAL A 522 -19.03 -3.53 -7.00
N LEU A 523 -18.97 -2.83 -8.11
CA LEU A 523 -17.80 -2.09 -8.61
C LEU A 523 -18.14 -0.60 -8.68
N PHE A 524 -17.28 0.25 -8.14
CA PHE A 524 -17.53 1.69 -8.05
C PHE A 524 -16.21 2.48 -7.95
N PRO A 525 -16.21 3.80 -8.34
CA PRO A 525 -15.01 4.64 -8.24
C PRO A 525 -14.46 4.71 -6.82
N SER A 526 -13.14 4.59 -6.64
CA SER A 526 -12.52 4.72 -5.30
C SER A 526 -12.70 6.11 -4.68
N THR A 527 -13.04 7.11 -5.49
CA THR A 527 -13.39 8.47 -5.05
C THR A 527 -14.75 8.57 -4.34
N LEU A 528 -15.56 7.51 -4.33
CA LEU A 528 -16.78 7.44 -3.54
C LEU A 528 -16.50 6.98 -2.13
N PHE A 529 -16.85 7.81 -1.13
CA PHE A 529 -16.95 7.31 0.24
C PHE A 529 -17.91 6.13 0.29
N HIS A 530 -17.51 5.08 0.98
CA HIS A 530 -18.34 3.89 1.11
C HIS A 530 -18.19 3.27 2.50
N GLY A 531 -19.31 2.73 2.97
CA GLY A 531 -19.42 2.08 4.27
C GLY A 531 -20.59 1.12 4.28
N THR A 532 -20.86 0.49 5.42
CA THR A 532 -22.00 -0.41 5.54
C THR A 532 -22.86 -0.04 6.71
N ARG A 533 -24.17 -0.32 6.61
CA ARG A 533 -25.04 -0.35 7.78
C ARG A 533 -24.56 -1.44 8.74
N PRO A 534 -24.71 -1.24 10.07
CA PRO A 534 -24.43 -2.28 11.05
C PRO A 534 -25.25 -3.55 10.77
N ILE A 535 -24.73 -4.70 11.17
CA ILE A 535 -25.47 -5.96 11.13
C ILE A 535 -25.95 -6.29 12.53
N ALA A 536 -27.26 -6.37 12.74
CA ALA A 536 -27.84 -6.68 14.05
C ALA A 536 -27.71 -8.17 14.42
N SER A 537 -27.70 -9.05 13.42
CA SER A 537 -27.56 -10.49 13.61
C SER A 537 -27.00 -11.15 12.35
N GLY A 538 -26.50 -12.37 12.50
CA GLY A 538 -25.94 -13.12 11.40
C GLY A 538 -24.48 -12.74 11.10
N LYS A 539 -24.05 -13.07 9.88
CA LYS A 539 -22.69 -12.88 9.38
C LYS A 539 -22.71 -12.23 8.00
N ARG A 540 -21.78 -11.32 7.74
CA ARG A 540 -21.53 -10.81 6.40
C ARG A 540 -20.10 -11.13 6.04
N MET A 541 -19.92 -11.92 4.98
CA MET A 541 -18.62 -12.29 4.41
C MET A 541 -18.47 -11.64 3.05
N THR A 542 -17.43 -10.85 2.87
CA THR A 542 -17.12 -10.18 1.60
C THR A 542 -15.67 -10.34 1.23
N ILE A 543 -15.40 -10.32 -0.06
CA ILE A 543 -14.07 -10.06 -0.61
C ILE A 543 -14.11 -8.64 -1.17
N ALA A 544 -13.16 -7.82 -0.75
CA ALA A 544 -12.87 -6.52 -1.34
C ALA A 544 -11.56 -6.59 -2.12
N PHE A 545 -11.48 -5.81 -3.18
CA PHE A 545 -10.26 -5.65 -3.97
C PHE A 545 -10.20 -4.24 -4.56
N ASP A 546 -8.99 -3.74 -4.68
CA ASP A 546 -8.70 -2.47 -5.33
C ASP A 546 -8.09 -2.71 -6.71
N VAL A 547 -8.41 -1.82 -7.62
CA VAL A 547 -7.88 -1.81 -8.98
C VAL A 547 -7.02 -0.58 -9.17
N ALA A 548 -5.85 -0.74 -9.80
CA ALA A 548 -5.01 0.36 -10.25
C ALA A 548 -4.82 0.29 -11.76
N SER A 549 -4.61 1.45 -12.40
CA SER A 549 -4.16 1.51 -13.80
C SER A 549 -2.63 1.34 -13.87
N ARG A 550 -2.18 0.72 -14.95
CA ARG A 550 -0.75 0.61 -15.29
C ARG A 550 -0.26 1.82 -16.06
#